data_29f747f6641225502da311822c9f1959
#
_entry.id   29f747f6641225502da311822c9f1959
#
_cell.length_a   1.000
_cell.length_b   1.000
_cell.length_c   1.000
_cell.angle_alpha   90.00
_cell.angle_beta   90.00
_cell.angle_gamma   90.00
#
_symmetry.space_group_name_H-M   'P 1'
#
loop_
_entity.id
_entity.type
_entity.pdbx_description
1 polymer ?
#
loop_
_entity_poly.entity_id
_entity_poly.type
_entity_poly.pdbx_seq_one_letter_code
_entity_poly.pdbx_strand_id
1 'polypeptide(L)'
;VTVCGKQENMNRLTLAERIVIECGIYQKLSLGKIAKKIGKTTECVSREIRANRTIAPGEHHCGKDCHYAGECKTKGLCGKDGCSRRCVTCREYDCRELCTRYNNTPCVVLSKPPYVCNVCVRRRKCKADRAYYNAQQADAMAKRRYSNSRSKIQTRGEDLEKLDELVSPLILKGQPLTHIWSEHGDELGISQRTLYRY
;
A
#
# COMPACT_ATOMS: atom_id res chain seq x y z
N VAL A 1 -19.46 -40.28 -9.04
CA VAL A 1 -18.20 -39.49 -9.04
C VAL A 1 -18.54 -38.12 -8.51
N THR A 2 -18.36 -37.94 -7.19
CA THR A 2 -18.68 -36.69 -6.49
C THR A 2 -17.48 -35.75 -6.66
N VAL A 3 -17.64 -34.72 -7.46
CA VAL A 3 -16.64 -33.63 -7.59
C VAL A 3 -16.65 -32.85 -6.29
N CYS A 4 -15.63 -33.02 -5.48
CA CYS A 4 -15.36 -32.22 -4.29
C CYS A 4 -15.09 -30.78 -4.73
N GLY A 5 -16.15 -29.95 -4.71
CA GLY A 5 -16.05 -28.53 -4.93
C GLY A 5 -15.20 -27.89 -3.83
N LYS A 6 -14.01 -27.39 -4.19
CA LYS A 6 -13.23 -26.51 -3.31
C LYS A 6 -14.14 -25.37 -2.87
N GLN A 7 -14.44 -25.29 -1.59
CA GLN A 7 -15.04 -24.11 -0.98
C GLN A 7 -14.10 -22.93 -1.23
N GLU A 8 -14.37 -22.20 -2.30
CA GLU A 8 -13.69 -20.94 -2.58
C GLU A 8 -14.02 -19.99 -1.43
N ASN A 9 -13.00 -19.46 -0.83
CA ASN A 9 -13.00 -18.53 0.28
C ASN A 9 -13.91 -17.34 -0.04
N MET A 10 -15.18 -17.36 0.37
CA MET A 10 -16.25 -16.40 0.03
C MET A 10 -15.96 -14.93 0.38
N ASN A 11 -14.82 -14.66 1.04
CA ASN A 11 -14.45 -13.33 1.49
C ASN A 11 -13.48 -12.57 0.56
N ARG A 12 -13.03 -13.16 -0.56
CA ARG A 12 -12.05 -12.53 -1.45
C ARG A 12 -12.65 -12.24 -2.80
N LEU A 13 -12.26 -11.08 -3.35
CA LEU A 13 -12.59 -10.76 -4.71
C LEU A 13 -11.75 -11.59 -5.69
N THR A 14 -12.41 -12.17 -6.68
CA THR A 14 -11.79 -12.86 -7.82
C THR A 14 -11.29 -11.86 -8.85
N LEU A 15 -10.44 -12.29 -9.78
CA LEU A 15 -10.02 -11.46 -10.91
C LEU A 15 -11.22 -11.02 -11.76
N ALA A 16 -12.21 -11.90 -11.97
CA ALA A 16 -13.43 -11.57 -12.71
C ALA A 16 -14.21 -10.42 -12.05
N GLU A 17 -14.40 -10.48 -10.74
CA GLU A 17 -15.06 -9.39 -9.99
C GLU A 17 -14.25 -8.08 -10.07
N ARG A 18 -12.92 -8.13 -10.04
CA ARG A 18 -12.05 -6.96 -10.22
C ARG A 18 -12.16 -6.36 -11.62
N ILE A 19 -12.30 -7.19 -12.66
CA ILE A 19 -12.57 -6.73 -14.03
C ILE A 19 -13.91 -6.01 -14.09
N VAL A 20 -14.93 -6.53 -13.43
CA VAL A 20 -16.24 -5.85 -13.37
C VAL A 20 -16.13 -4.51 -12.64
N ILE A 21 -15.32 -4.40 -11.58
CA ILE A 21 -15.05 -3.14 -10.89
C ILE A 21 -14.38 -2.15 -11.85
N GLU A 22 -13.32 -2.56 -12.54
CA GLU A 22 -12.60 -1.72 -13.49
C GLU A 22 -13.50 -1.23 -14.62
N CYS A 23 -14.25 -2.11 -15.25
CA CYS A 23 -15.22 -1.76 -16.28
C CYS A 23 -16.29 -0.79 -15.76
N GLY A 24 -16.78 -1.02 -14.54
CA GLY A 24 -17.75 -0.13 -13.89
C GLY A 24 -17.20 1.28 -13.65
N ILE A 25 -15.91 1.40 -13.29
CA ILE A 25 -15.24 2.70 -13.15
C ILE A 25 -15.18 3.41 -14.51
N TYR A 26 -14.79 2.73 -15.59
CA TYR A 26 -14.75 3.31 -16.94
C TYR A 26 -16.14 3.72 -17.44
N GLN A 27 -17.17 2.97 -17.08
CA GLN A 27 -18.58 3.31 -17.35
C GLN A 27 -19.13 4.40 -16.41
N LYS A 28 -18.33 4.96 -15.51
CA LYS A 28 -18.73 5.98 -14.52
C LYS A 28 -19.90 5.54 -13.64
N LEU A 29 -20.03 4.24 -13.38
CA LEU A 29 -21.06 3.72 -12.48
C LEU A 29 -20.76 4.09 -11.03
N SER A 30 -21.80 4.29 -10.23
CA SER A 30 -21.64 4.46 -8.78
C SER A 30 -21.12 3.15 -8.15
N LEU A 31 -20.38 3.26 -7.04
CA LEU A 31 -19.88 2.07 -6.33
C LEU A 31 -20.99 1.11 -5.93
N GLY A 32 -22.19 1.64 -5.58
CA GLY A 32 -23.34 0.80 -5.27
C GLY A 32 -23.85 -0.01 -6.47
N LYS A 33 -23.83 0.56 -7.68
CA LYS A 33 -24.19 -0.18 -8.91
C LYS A 33 -23.15 -1.25 -9.24
N ILE A 34 -21.86 -0.95 -9.05
CA ILE A 34 -20.77 -1.92 -9.23
C ILE A 34 -20.91 -3.06 -8.22
N ALA A 35 -21.13 -2.73 -6.95
CA ALA A 35 -21.30 -3.70 -5.87
C ALA A 35 -22.45 -4.67 -6.15
N LYS A 36 -23.61 -4.18 -6.61
CA LYS A 36 -24.74 -5.01 -7.01
C LYS A 36 -24.40 -6.01 -8.12
N LYS A 37 -23.58 -5.59 -9.12
CA LYS A 37 -23.18 -6.46 -10.23
C LYS A 37 -22.31 -7.66 -9.77
N ILE A 38 -21.54 -7.50 -8.71
CA ILE A 38 -20.65 -8.56 -8.19
C ILE A 38 -21.19 -9.23 -6.92
N GLY A 39 -22.41 -8.90 -6.48
CA GLY A 39 -23.00 -9.48 -5.28
C GLY A 39 -22.25 -9.14 -3.98
N LYS A 40 -21.61 -7.96 -3.91
CA LYS A 40 -20.83 -7.49 -2.73
C LYS A 40 -21.41 -6.18 -2.20
N THR A 41 -20.91 -5.76 -1.03
CA THR A 41 -21.28 -4.46 -0.46
C THR A 41 -20.52 -3.30 -1.11
N THR A 42 -21.09 -2.11 -1.11
CA THR A 42 -20.44 -0.88 -1.58
C THR A 42 -19.12 -0.62 -0.86
N GLU A 43 -19.08 -0.97 0.41
CA GLU A 43 -17.89 -0.82 1.24
C GLU A 43 -16.75 -1.77 0.85
N CYS A 44 -17.09 -3.00 0.46
CA CYS A 44 -16.14 -3.96 -0.09
C CYS A 44 -15.47 -3.39 -1.35
N VAL A 45 -16.26 -2.87 -2.30
CA VAL A 45 -15.75 -2.25 -3.54
C VAL A 45 -14.90 -1.00 -3.23
N SER A 46 -15.36 -0.16 -2.32
CA SER A 46 -14.62 1.04 -1.88
C SER A 46 -13.26 0.68 -1.27
N ARG A 47 -13.22 -0.33 -0.41
CA ARG A 47 -12.00 -0.82 0.23
C ARG A 47 -11.05 -1.44 -0.78
N GLU A 48 -11.57 -2.25 -1.69
CA GLU A 48 -10.80 -2.86 -2.78
C GLU A 48 -10.09 -1.81 -3.63
N ILE A 49 -10.83 -0.81 -4.12
CA ILE A 49 -10.26 0.25 -4.97
C ILE A 49 -9.17 1.02 -4.21
N ARG A 50 -9.44 1.45 -2.98
CA ARG A 50 -8.47 2.21 -2.18
C ARG A 50 -7.22 1.42 -1.83
N ALA A 51 -7.37 0.12 -1.55
CA ALA A 51 -6.28 -0.74 -1.15
C ALA A 51 -5.39 -1.18 -2.33
N ASN A 52 -5.95 -1.24 -3.54
CA ASN A 52 -5.30 -1.82 -4.73
C ASN A 52 -5.11 -0.84 -5.88
N ARG A 53 -5.36 0.46 -5.67
CA ARG A 53 -5.01 1.49 -6.65
C ARG A 53 -3.50 1.69 -6.69
N THR A 54 -2.96 1.88 -7.88
CA THR A 54 -1.56 2.23 -8.10
C THR A 54 -1.44 3.75 -8.16
N ILE A 55 -0.53 4.32 -7.36
CA ILE A 55 -0.26 5.75 -7.35
C ILE A 55 0.88 6.04 -8.32
N ALA A 56 0.61 6.89 -9.30
CA ALA A 56 1.61 7.47 -10.17
C ALA A 56 1.94 8.88 -9.65
N PRO A 57 3.21 9.16 -9.34
CA PRO A 57 3.62 10.48 -8.87
C PRO A 57 3.30 11.54 -9.94
N GLY A 58 2.88 12.70 -9.49
CA GLY A 58 2.66 13.85 -10.35
C GLY A 58 3.98 14.51 -10.80
N GLU A 59 3.90 15.37 -11.78
CA GLU A 59 5.02 16.24 -12.16
C GLU A 59 5.08 17.43 -11.18
N HIS A 60 5.78 17.26 -10.09
CA HIS A 60 5.87 18.28 -9.05
C HIS A 60 7.16 19.10 -9.22
N HIS A 61 7.15 20.05 -10.14
CA HIS A 61 8.30 20.91 -10.37
C HIS A 61 8.38 22.14 -9.45
N CYS A 62 7.39 22.36 -8.61
CA CYS A 62 7.38 23.45 -7.65
C CYS A 62 6.25 23.22 -6.65
N GLY A 63 6.36 23.73 -5.44
CA GLY A 63 5.41 23.53 -4.34
C GLY A 63 3.98 24.06 -4.58
N LYS A 64 3.50 24.10 -5.82
CA LYS A 64 2.13 24.55 -6.16
C LYS A 64 1.03 23.62 -5.64
N ASP A 65 1.39 22.38 -5.35
CA ASP A 65 0.56 21.37 -4.73
C ASP A 65 0.58 21.41 -3.18
N CYS A 66 1.41 22.26 -2.61
CA CYS A 66 1.45 22.51 -1.19
C CYS A 66 0.19 23.24 -0.73
N HIS A 67 -0.37 22.85 0.40
CA HIS A 67 -1.51 23.52 1.04
C HIS A 67 -1.27 25.02 1.25
N TYR A 68 -0.03 25.38 1.57
CA TYR A 68 0.38 26.76 1.83
C TYR A 68 0.87 27.52 0.58
N ALA A 69 0.74 26.95 -0.62
CA ALA A 69 1.32 27.51 -1.84
C ALA A 69 0.90 28.96 -2.10
N GLY A 70 -0.36 29.31 -1.85
CA GLY A 70 -0.89 30.67 -2.06
C GLY A 70 -0.23 31.72 -1.17
N GLU A 71 0.08 31.37 0.05
CA GLU A 71 0.62 32.30 1.08
C GLU A 71 2.13 32.15 1.27
N CYS A 72 2.75 31.17 0.60
CA CYS A 72 4.16 30.87 0.78
C CYS A 72 5.07 31.99 0.27
N LYS A 73 5.83 32.59 1.18
CA LYS A 73 6.83 33.63 0.91
C LYS A 73 8.27 33.12 1.00
N THR A 74 8.48 31.85 1.24
CA THR A 74 9.80 31.24 1.45
C THR A 74 10.68 31.36 0.23
N LYS A 75 11.94 31.77 0.43
CA LYS A 75 12.99 31.92 -0.57
C LYS A 75 14.24 31.18 -0.12
N GLY A 76 15.14 30.85 -1.04
CA GLY A 76 16.48 30.35 -0.73
C GLY A 76 16.57 28.95 -0.13
N LEU A 77 15.52 28.11 -0.17
CA LEU A 77 15.59 26.72 0.35
C LEU A 77 16.66 25.87 -0.31
N CYS A 78 17.03 26.20 -1.54
CA CYS A 78 18.05 25.49 -2.31
C CYS A 78 19.50 25.86 -1.96
N GLY A 79 19.71 26.80 -1.03
CA GLY A 79 21.05 27.27 -0.64
C GLY A 79 21.77 28.12 -1.70
N LYS A 80 21.13 28.53 -2.80
CA LYS A 80 21.71 29.44 -3.79
C LYS A 80 21.78 30.86 -3.23
N ASP A 81 22.97 31.42 -3.15
CA ASP A 81 23.18 32.79 -2.74
C ASP A 81 22.48 33.80 -3.68
N GLY A 82 21.87 34.83 -3.08
CA GLY A 82 21.20 35.91 -3.84
C GLY A 82 19.86 35.50 -4.50
N CYS A 83 19.32 34.32 -4.23
CA CYS A 83 18.05 33.88 -4.80
C CYS A 83 16.86 34.70 -4.25
N SER A 84 16.29 35.57 -5.08
CA SER A 84 15.12 36.42 -4.75
C SER A 84 13.79 35.75 -5.10
N ARG A 85 13.79 34.65 -5.86
CA ARG A 85 12.59 33.94 -6.33
C ARG A 85 11.90 33.18 -5.18
N ARG A 86 10.58 33.21 -5.15
CA ARG A 86 9.81 32.38 -4.21
C ARG A 86 10.00 30.90 -4.55
N CYS A 87 10.33 30.06 -3.56
CA CYS A 87 10.57 28.64 -3.75
C CYS A 87 9.37 27.90 -4.33
N VAL A 88 8.13 28.31 -3.99
CA VAL A 88 6.90 27.73 -4.52
C VAL A 88 6.75 27.86 -6.05
N THR A 89 7.47 28.81 -6.67
CA THR A 89 7.49 29.02 -8.13
C THR A 89 8.78 28.53 -8.79
N CYS A 90 9.73 28.04 -8.01
CA CYS A 90 11.00 27.53 -8.51
C CYS A 90 10.77 26.19 -9.24
N ARG A 91 11.43 25.99 -10.38
CA ARG A 91 11.38 24.75 -11.16
C ARG A 91 12.66 23.92 -11.06
N GLU A 92 13.69 24.46 -10.43
CA GLU A 92 15.00 23.81 -10.31
C GLU A 92 15.03 22.79 -9.16
N TYR A 93 14.21 23.03 -8.12
CA TYR A 93 14.18 22.20 -6.91
C TYR A 93 12.76 21.91 -6.48
N ASP A 94 12.55 20.73 -5.89
CA ASP A 94 11.26 20.31 -5.36
C ASP A 94 11.10 20.78 -3.91
N CYS A 95 10.05 21.53 -3.64
CA CYS A 95 9.71 21.96 -2.28
C CYS A 95 9.40 20.77 -1.35
N ARG A 96 9.03 19.60 -1.88
CA ARG A 96 8.75 18.40 -1.08
C ARG A 96 10.00 17.91 -0.35
N GLU A 97 11.14 18.00 -1.00
CA GLU A 97 12.42 17.52 -0.46
C GLU A 97 13.05 18.52 0.50
N LEU A 98 12.89 19.82 0.20
CA LEU A 98 13.64 20.87 0.88
C LEU A 98 12.85 21.60 1.95
N CYS A 99 11.51 21.63 1.88
CA CYS A 99 10.69 22.42 2.76
C CYS A 99 10.09 21.58 3.91
N THR A 100 10.53 21.82 5.13
CA THR A 100 10.00 21.14 6.33
C THR A 100 8.53 21.46 6.61
N ARG A 101 8.00 22.56 6.06
CA ARG A 101 6.59 22.95 6.19
C ARG A 101 5.75 22.49 5.01
N TYR A 102 6.32 21.75 4.06
CA TYR A 102 5.57 21.25 2.92
C TYR A 102 4.42 20.35 3.39
N ASN A 103 3.23 20.66 2.91
CA ASN A 103 2.03 19.86 3.18
C ASN A 103 1.29 19.62 1.86
N ASN A 104 1.31 18.38 1.40
CA ASN A 104 0.64 17.99 0.16
C ASN A 104 -0.88 18.12 0.30
N THR A 105 -1.49 18.83 -0.64
CA THR A 105 -2.96 18.87 -0.76
C THR A 105 -3.41 17.73 -1.67
N PRO A 106 -3.97 16.66 -1.13
CA PRO A 106 -4.44 15.56 -1.96
C PRO A 106 -5.53 16.02 -2.92
N CYS A 107 -5.48 15.51 -4.14
CA CYS A 107 -6.52 15.82 -5.13
C CYS A 107 -7.90 15.38 -4.62
N VAL A 108 -8.89 16.28 -4.66
CA VAL A 108 -10.28 16.02 -4.22
C VAL A 108 -10.88 14.79 -4.90
N VAL A 109 -10.48 14.47 -6.13
CA VAL A 109 -10.93 13.26 -6.85
C VAL A 109 -10.48 11.99 -6.11
N LEU A 110 -9.33 12.01 -5.44
CA LEU A 110 -8.81 10.84 -4.71
C LEU A 110 -9.43 10.66 -3.33
N SER A 111 -10.11 11.67 -2.80
CA SER A 111 -10.85 11.59 -1.53
C SER A 111 -12.32 11.21 -1.69
N LYS A 112 -12.85 11.30 -2.92
CA LYS A 112 -14.24 10.97 -3.25
C LYS A 112 -14.33 9.73 -4.16
N PRO A 113 -15.42 8.95 -4.11
CA PRO A 113 -15.63 7.86 -5.06
C PRO A 113 -15.54 8.31 -6.52
N PRO A 114 -14.92 7.54 -7.39
CA PRO A 114 -14.34 6.20 -7.22
C PRO A 114 -12.89 6.15 -6.70
N TYR A 115 -12.33 7.23 -6.14
CA TYR A 115 -11.00 7.32 -5.53
C TYR A 115 -9.83 7.16 -6.50
N VAL A 116 -10.07 7.21 -7.80
CA VAL A 116 -9.09 6.97 -8.87
C VAL A 116 -9.30 7.93 -10.04
N CYS A 117 -8.24 8.10 -10.83
CA CYS A 117 -8.19 9.01 -11.96
C CYS A 117 -8.51 8.36 -13.31
N ASN A 118 -8.96 7.10 -13.36
CA ASN A 118 -9.22 6.34 -14.59
C ASN A 118 -10.07 7.14 -15.59
N VAL A 119 -11.12 7.81 -15.12
CA VAL A 119 -12.04 8.61 -15.94
C VAL A 119 -11.97 10.11 -15.68
N CYS A 120 -10.92 10.57 -14.99
CA CYS A 120 -10.75 11.99 -14.70
C CYS A 120 -10.48 12.79 -15.98
N VAL A 121 -11.31 13.80 -16.26
CA VAL A 121 -11.19 14.65 -17.46
C VAL A 121 -9.87 15.43 -17.46
N ARG A 122 -9.38 15.82 -16.28
CA ARG A 122 -8.17 16.61 -16.10
C ARG A 122 -6.88 15.79 -16.11
N ARG A 123 -6.94 14.45 -16.23
CA ARG A 123 -5.77 13.55 -16.03
C ARG A 123 -4.55 13.91 -16.85
N ARG A 124 -4.73 14.39 -18.09
CA ARG A 124 -3.62 14.78 -19.00
C ARG A 124 -2.90 16.06 -18.58
N LYS A 125 -3.61 16.98 -17.91
CA LYS A 125 -3.08 18.27 -17.45
C LYS A 125 -2.85 18.30 -15.93
N CYS A 126 -3.14 17.19 -15.25
CA CYS A 126 -3.03 17.10 -13.79
C CYS A 126 -1.56 16.98 -13.39
N LYS A 127 -1.13 17.85 -12.49
CA LYS A 127 0.22 17.87 -11.92
C LYS A 127 0.31 17.15 -10.57
N ALA A 128 -0.84 16.89 -9.91
CA ALA A 128 -0.91 16.18 -8.66
C ALA A 128 -0.70 14.67 -8.86
N ASP A 129 -0.44 13.97 -7.76
CA ASP A 129 -0.40 12.51 -7.75
C ASP A 129 -1.70 11.95 -8.32
N ARG A 130 -1.57 10.92 -9.13
CA ARG A 130 -2.67 10.26 -9.82
C ARG A 130 -2.79 8.84 -9.31
N ALA A 131 -3.99 8.37 -9.12
CA ALA A 131 -4.24 6.99 -8.75
C ALA A 131 -5.04 6.29 -9.84
N TYR A 132 -4.67 5.06 -10.16
CA TYR A 132 -5.32 4.23 -11.16
C TYR A 132 -5.69 2.88 -10.58
N TYR A 133 -6.85 2.37 -10.94
CA TYR A 133 -7.24 1.02 -10.66
C TYR A 133 -7.16 0.18 -11.93
N ASN A 134 -6.43 -0.91 -11.85
CA ASN A 134 -6.34 -1.93 -12.89
C ASN A 134 -6.57 -3.30 -12.25
N ALA A 135 -7.48 -4.08 -12.81
CA ALA A 135 -7.94 -5.34 -12.23
C ALA A 135 -6.81 -6.38 -12.09
N GLN A 136 -5.94 -6.50 -13.10
CA GLN A 136 -4.83 -7.45 -13.09
C GLN A 136 -3.78 -7.07 -12.02
N GLN A 137 -3.41 -5.79 -11.98
CA GLN A 137 -2.48 -5.29 -10.97
C GLN A 137 -3.06 -5.42 -9.56
N ALA A 138 -4.34 -5.11 -9.39
CA ALA A 138 -5.05 -5.26 -8.12
C ALA A 138 -5.08 -6.72 -7.66
N ASP A 139 -5.27 -7.67 -8.57
CA ASP A 139 -5.24 -9.10 -8.27
C ASP A 139 -3.84 -9.57 -7.86
N ALA A 140 -2.82 -9.16 -8.59
CA ALA A 140 -1.44 -9.45 -8.27
C ALA A 140 -1.02 -8.88 -6.90
N MET A 141 -1.38 -7.62 -6.61
CA MET A 141 -1.12 -6.97 -5.33
C MET A 141 -1.85 -7.67 -4.16
N ALA A 142 -3.10 -8.06 -4.37
CA ALA A 142 -3.87 -8.79 -3.36
C ALA A 142 -3.28 -10.18 -3.08
N LYS A 143 -2.88 -10.92 -4.13
CA LYS A 143 -2.19 -12.22 -4.01
C LYS A 143 -0.87 -12.08 -3.27
N ARG A 144 -0.05 -11.07 -3.62
CA ARG A 144 1.24 -10.81 -2.97
C ARG A 144 1.08 -10.48 -1.48
N ARG A 145 0.13 -9.61 -1.11
CA ARG A 145 -0.15 -9.33 0.31
C ARG A 145 -0.57 -10.57 1.07
N TYR A 146 -1.38 -11.42 0.44
CA TYR A 146 -1.81 -12.66 1.04
C TYR A 146 -0.67 -13.67 1.20
N SER A 147 0.18 -13.80 0.19
CA SER A 147 1.39 -14.62 0.29
C SER A 147 2.30 -14.11 1.41
N ASN A 148 2.56 -12.80 1.46
CA ASN A 148 3.40 -12.19 2.49
C ASN A 148 2.82 -12.34 3.90
N SER A 149 1.49 -12.24 4.07
CA SER A 149 0.86 -12.47 5.38
C SER A 149 0.91 -13.93 5.85
N ARG A 150 1.18 -14.85 4.93
CA ARG A 150 1.38 -16.28 5.20
C ARG A 150 2.83 -16.71 5.16
N SER A 151 3.70 -15.90 4.57
CA SER A 151 5.13 -16.14 4.63
C SER A 151 5.55 -16.01 6.08
N LYS A 152 6.17 -17.02 6.55
CA LYS A 152 6.28 -17.51 7.91
C LYS A 152 7.17 -16.60 8.67
N ILE A 153 7.37 -15.65 8.99
CA ILE A 153 8.33 -15.02 9.89
C ILE A 153 8.46 -13.55 9.56
N GLN A 154 7.81 -12.74 10.38
CA GLN A 154 8.06 -11.30 10.45
C GLN A 154 9.26 -10.97 11.36
N THR A 155 10.11 -11.96 11.65
CA THR A 155 11.31 -11.76 12.45
C THR A 155 12.37 -11.08 11.58
N ARG A 156 12.94 -10.02 12.04
CA ARG A 156 14.05 -9.31 11.34
C ARG A 156 15.25 -10.25 11.22
N GLY A 157 16.11 -10.05 10.21
CA GLY A 157 17.26 -10.91 9.99
C GLY A 157 18.12 -11.12 11.24
N GLU A 158 18.36 -10.06 12.02
CA GLU A 158 19.09 -10.10 13.29
C GLU A 158 18.44 -10.99 14.37
N ASP A 159 17.10 -11.00 14.42
CA ASP A 159 16.37 -11.84 15.38
C ASP A 159 16.36 -13.31 14.92
N LEU A 160 16.46 -13.56 13.60
CA LEU A 160 16.63 -14.90 13.04
C LEU A 160 18.01 -15.48 13.37
N GLU A 161 19.06 -14.67 13.24
CA GLU A 161 20.41 -15.07 13.57
C GLU A 161 20.51 -15.43 15.06
N LYS A 162 19.97 -14.60 15.95
CA LYS A 162 19.91 -14.89 17.40
C LYS A 162 19.14 -16.18 17.71
N LEU A 163 18.01 -16.38 17.00
CA LEU A 163 17.19 -17.57 17.18
C LEU A 163 17.96 -18.83 16.71
N ASP A 164 18.66 -18.74 15.59
CA ASP A 164 19.47 -19.85 15.08
C ASP A 164 20.66 -20.16 16.01
N GLU A 165 21.35 -19.14 16.48
CA GLU A 165 22.47 -19.27 17.43
C GLU A 165 22.07 -19.97 18.74
N LEU A 166 20.84 -19.74 19.22
CA LEU A 166 20.35 -20.32 20.46
C LEU A 166 19.72 -21.71 20.23
N VAL A 167 18.90 -21.86 19.21
CA VAL A 167 18.08 -23.07 19.01
C VAL A 167 18.84 -24.18 18.30
N SER A 168 19.64 -23.87 17.27
CA SER A 168 20.32 -24.88 16.47
C SER A 168 21.30 -25.74 17.27
N PRO A 169 22.13 -25.20 18.19
CA PRO A 169 23.00 -26.03 19.02
C PRO A 169 22.25 -26.96 19.97
N LEU A 170 21.08 -26.53 20.45
CA LEU A 170 20.26 -27.33 21.38
C LEU A 170 19.55 -28.49 20.65
N ILE A 171 19.08 -28.26 19.43
CA ILE A 171 18.56 -29.31 18.56
C ILE A 171 19.62 -30.35 18.22
N LEU A 172 20.83 -29.90 17.87
CA LEU A 172 21.96 -30.79 17.57
C LEU A 172 22.34 -31.65 18.76
N LYS A 173 22.13 -31.19 20.00
CA LYS A 173 22.27 -31.97 21.24
C LYS A 173 21.10 -32.91 21.51
N GLY A 174 20.11 -32.98 20.62
CA GLY A 174 18.95 -33.86 20.74
C GLY A 174 17.83 -33.34 21.64
N GLN A 175 17.84 -32.05 22.00
CA GLN A 175 16.75 -31.48 22.81
C GLN A 175 15.50 -31.27 21.97
N PRO A 176 14.31 -31.68 22.44
CA PRO A 176 13.07 -31.43 21.74
C PRO A 176 12.67 -29.93 21.80
N LEU A 177 12.06 -29.43 20.74
CA LEU A 177 11.65 -28.03 20.63
C LEU A 177 10.70 -27.57 21.75
N THR A 178 9.90 -28.47 22.29
CA THR A 178 9.05 -28.21 23.46
C THR A 178 9.86 -27.83 24.69
N HIS A 179 10.96 -28.58 24.94
CA HIS A 179 11.85 -28.32 26.07
C HIS A 179 12.64 -27.02 25.86
N ILE A 180 13.17 -26.82 24.67
CA ILE A 180 13.86 -25.57 24.33
C ILE A 180 12.95 -24.35 24.56
N TRP A 181 11.69 -24.45 24.16
CA TRP A 181 10.74 -23.35 24.39
C TRP A 181 10.39 -23.16 25.86
N SER A 182 10.25 -24.23 26.65
CA SER A 182 9.95 -24.10 28.09
C SER A 182 11.08 -23.45 28.87
N GLU A 183 12.34 -23.68 28.48
CA GLU A 183 13.51 -23.13 29.15
C GLU A 183 13.88 -21.71 28.65
N HIS A 184 13.73 -21.47 27.33
CA HIS A 184 14.22 -20.26 26.67
C HIS A 184 13.11 -19.43 26.04
N GLY A 185 11.82 -19.74 26.30
CA GLY A 185 10.69 -19.08 25.63
C GLY A 185 10.64 -17.55 25.82
N ASP A 186 10.97 -17.09 27.02
CA ASP A 186 11.00 -15.66 27.35
C ASP A 186 12.14 -14.94 26.62
N GLU A 187 13.30 -15.58 26.47
CA GLU A 187 14.46 -15.05 25.76
C GLU A 187 14.22 -15.02 24.24
N LEU A 188 13.56 -16.04 23.71
CA LEU A 188 13.21 -16.14 22.30
C LEU A 188 12.17 -15.10 21.87
N GLY A 189 11.30 -14.64 22.78
CA GLY A 189 10.26 -13.65 22.51
C GLY A 189 9.23 -14.08 21.46
N ILE A 190 9.17 -15.37 21.12
CA ILE A 190 8.26 -15.93 20.14
C ILE A 190 7.37 -17.02 20.75
N SER A 191 6.19 -17.24 20.17
CA SER A 191 5.34 -18.34 20.65
C SER A 191 5.90 -19.71 20.27
N GLN A 192 5.62 -20.74 21.07
CA GLN A 192 5.98 -22.13 20.79
C GLN A 192 5.57 -22.54 19.36
N ARG A 193 4.35 -22.16 18.96
CA ARG A 193 3.85 -22.44 17.60
C ARG A 193 4.69 -21.75 16.51
N THR A 194 5.28 -20.62 16.81
CA THR A 194 6.18 -19.91 15.89
C THR A 194 7.50 -20.66 15.79
N LEU A 195 8.07 -21.12 16.90
CA LEU A 195 9.30 -21.91 16.94
C LEU A 195 9.21 -23.17 16.07
N TYR A 196 8.06 -23.90 16.11
CA TYR A 196 7.82 -25.06 15.24
C TYR A 196 7.70 -24.78 13.75
N ARG A 197 7.64 -23.54 13.35
CA ARG A 197 7.53 -23.14 11.94
C ARG A 197 8.88 -22.74 11.32
N TYR A 198 9.88 -22.59 12.16
CA TYR A 198 11.25 -22.39 11.75
C TYR A 198 11.90 -23.72 11.45
#